data_98a0f577c31cdc49d7baedf6bcf76ee9
#
_entry.id   98a0f577c31cdc49d7baedf6bcf76ee9
#
_cell.length_a   1.000
_cell.length_b   1.000
_cell.length_c   1.000
_cell.angle_alpha   90.00
_cell.angle_beta   90.00
_cell.angle_gamma   90.00
#
_symmetry.space_group_name_H-M   'P 1'
#
loop_
_entity.id
_entity.type
_entity.pdbx_description
1 polymer ?
#
loop_
_entity_poly.entity_id
_entity_poly.type
_entity_poly.pdbx_seq_one_letter_code
_entity_poly.pdbx_strand_id
1 'polypeptide(L)'
;MTLPAYIPVRLIVLYMFIFAHLICGLLLGLGFCCLTHDRRAIPLCMVFSLIPDVIDKPLGIFIPALVYGRTVFHSLLIVLIAAIIVLVILQHRHLRFGIAVVGCIFVHQLLDAMWQLPVIWVYPLFGPFPLVTPPDYTGYYLWSEITTPSEWVFLMATMVMVNRVFSTGHGMPDRWYSLWKVTIVLLAAMGIILAGAALSGAYNTFFAPSYSGVTTCMAGILALAAAGVMLQWHRLKPCDNEN
;
A
#
# COMPACT_ATOMS: atom_id res chain seq x y z
N MET A 1 -11.50 34.75 15.15
CA MET A 1 -10.78 33.50 15.35
C MET A 1 -11.82 32.39 15.17
N THR A 2 -11.97 31.84 13.97
CA THR A 2 -12.91 30.74 13.69
C THR A 2 -12.26 29.47 14.19
N LEU A 3 -12.95 28.76 15.09
CA LEU A 3 -12.53 27.44 15.57
C LEU A 3 -12.29 26.54 14.37
N PRO A 4 -11.22 25.68 14.37
CA PRO A 4 -11.00 24.74 13.30
C PRO A 4 -12.20 23.81 13.18
N ALA A 5 -12.68 23.62 11.95
CA ALA A 5 -13.83 22.79 11.65
C ALA A 5 -13.61 21.39 12.25
N TYR A 6 -14.53 20.99 13.14
CA TYR A 6 -14.56 19.67 13.75
C TYR A 6 -14.73 18.63 12.64
N ILE A 7 -13.66 17.91 12.34
CA ILE A 7 -13.73 16.81 11.36
C ILE A 7 -14.47 15.66 12.03
N PRO A 8 -15.62 15.23 11.50
CA PRO A 8 -16.38 14.16 12.12
C PRO A 8 -15.56 12.87 12.19
N VAL A 9 -15.63 12.16 13.31
CA VAL A 9 -14.91 10.91 13.60
C VAL A 9 -15.07 9.83 12.48
N ARG A 10 -16.13 9.93 11.68
CA ARG A 10 -16.35 9.06 10.49
C ARG A 10 -15.27 9.20 9.39
N LEU A 11 -14.54 10.31 9.34
CA LEU A 11 -13.41 10.50 8.39
C LEU A 11 -12.12 9.76 8.81
N ILE A 12 -12.08 9.22 10.03
CA ILE A 12 -10.91 8.52 10.59
C ILE A 12 -10.73 7.10 10.00
N VAL A 13 -11.73 6.56 9.33
CA VAL A 13 -11.82 5.13 8.89
C VAL A 13 -11.41 4.95 7.42
N LEU A 14 -10.52 5.77 6.89
CA LEU A 14 -10.19 5.79 5.45
C LEU A 14 -8.89 5.00 5.11
N TYR A 15 -8.54 3.97 5.86
CA TYR A 15 -7.18 3.41 5.78
C TYR A 15 -7.11 2.11 4.99
N MET A 16 -6.14 1.99 4.10
CA MET A 16 -5.54 0.70 3.78
C MET A 16 -4.45 0.39 4.81
N PHE A 17 -4.25 -0.90 5.09
CA PHE A 17 -3.35 -1.36 6.11
C PHE A 17 -2.02 -1.86 5.51
N ILE A 18 -1.10 -2.28 6.38
CA ILE A 18 0.31 -2.57 6.04
C ILE A 18 0.46 -3.59 4.92
N PHE A 19 -0.33 -4.68 4.93
CA PHE A 19 -0.14 -5.75 3.96
C PHE A 19 -0.68 -5.40 2.56
N ALA A 20 -1.70 -4.54 2.47
CA ALA A 20 -2.14 -3.97 1.20
C ALA A 20 -1.05 -3.09 0.57
N HIS A 21 -0.36 -2.26 1.35
CA HIS A 21 0.79 -1.48 0.85
C HIS A 21 1.96 -2.37 0.45
N LEU A 22 2.22 -3.44 1.22
CA LEU A 22 3.31 -4.37 0.96
C LEU A 22 3.11 -5.12 -0.37
N ILE A 23 1.92 -5.65 -0.64
CA ILE A 23 1.63 -6.31 -1.92
C ILE A 23 1.64 -5.33 -3.08
N CYS A 24 1.17 -4.09 -2.88
CA CYS A 24 1.26 -3.05 -3.88
C CYS A 24 2.73 -2.73 -4.22
N GLY A 25 3.59 -2.58 -3.22
CA GLY A 25 5.03 -2.42 -3.41
C GLY A 25 5.66 -3.59 -4.16
N LEU A 26 5.24 -4.83 -3.86
CA LEU A 26 5.68 -6.01 -4.59
C LEU A 26 5.27 -5.95 -6.08
N LEU A 27 4.02 -5.62 -6.38
CA LEU A 27 3.52 -5.50 -7.76
C LEU A 27 4.26 -4.41 -8.55
N LEU A 28 4.46 -3.25 -7.93
CA LEU A 28 5.27 -2.17 -8.52
C LEU A 28 6.71 -2.61 -8.75
N GLY A 29 7.32 -3.27 -7.77
CA GLY A 29 8.67 -3.80 -7.88
C GLY A 29 8.83 -4.82 -8.99
N LEU A 30 7.84 -5.70 -9.19
CA LEU A 30 7.79 -6.63 -10.32
C LEU A 30 7.68 -5.88 -11.66
N GLY A 31 6.82 -4.87 -11.74
CA GLY A 31 6.71 -4.02 -12.94
C GLY A 31 8.03 -3.32 -13.27
N PHE A 32 8.69 -2.70 -12.28
CA PHE A 32 10.00 -2.08 -12.47
C PHE A 32 11.09 -3.11 -12.81
N CYS A 33 11.05 -4.30 -12.22
CA CYS A 33 11.97 -5.37 -12.57
C CYS A 33 11.81 -5.80 -14.03
N CYS A 34 10.58 -5.93 -14.53
CA CYS A 34 10.35 -6.21 -15.95
C CYS A 34 10.89 -5.11 -16.88
N LEU A 35 10.86 -3.83 -16.44
CA LEU A 35 11.35 -2.69 -17.22
C LEU A 35 12.88 -2.52 -17.15
N THR A 36 13.48 -2.84 -16.02
CA THR A 36 14.90 -2.57 -15.75
C THR A 36 15.78 -3.79 -15.80
N HIS A 37 15.19 -4.98 -15.80
CA HIS A 37 15.85 -6.29 -15.67
C HIS A 37 16.69 -6.41 -14.37
N ASP A 38 16.32 -5.64 -13.32
CA ASP A 38 17.01 -5.67 -12.03
C ASP A 38 16.06 -6.06 -10.89
N ARG A 39 16.32 -7.23 -10.30
CA ARG A 39 15.54 -7.79 -9.18
C ARG A 39 15.60 -6.94 -7.91
N ARG A 40 16.57 -6.05 -7.77
CA ARG A 40 16.69 -5.14 -6.62
C ARG A 40 15.53 -4.16 -6.53
N ALA A 41 14.84 -3.90 -7.64
CA ALA A 41 13.63 -3.08 -7.65
C ALA A 41 12.53 -3.65 -6.75
N ILE A 42 12.43 -4.98 -6.62
CA ILE A 42 11.35 -5.64 -5.86
C ILE A 42 11.43 -5.31 -4.36
N PRO A 43 12.49 -5.69 -3.63
CA PRO A 43 12.56 -5.35 -2.21
C PRO A 43 12.60 -3.83 -1.96
N LEU A 44 13.20 -3.05 -2.87
CA LEU A 44 13.21 -1.61 -2.80
C LEU A 44 11.77 -1.05 -2.78
N CYS A 45 10.94 -1.43 -3.76
CA CYS A 45 9.56 -0.98 -3.83
C CYS A 45 8.72 -1.45 -2.62
N MET A 46 8.93 -2.68 -2.15
CA MET A 46 8.25 -3.20 -0.95
C MET A 46 8.58 -2.36 0.29
N VAL A 47 9.85 -2.00 0.49
CA VAL A 47 10.27 -1.16 1.62
C VAL A 47 9.69 0.25 1.51
N PHE A 48 9.86 0.90 0.35
CA PHE A 48 9.43 2.28 0.17
C PHE A 48 7.92 2.46 0.10
N SER A 49 7.16 1.42 -0.21
CA SER A 49 5.70 1.44 -0.07
C SER A 49 5.23 1.44 1.39
N LEU A 50 6.08 1.10 2.36
CA LEU A 50 5.77 1.12 3.79
C LEU A 50 6.35 2.32 4.54
N ILE A 51 7.31 3.03 3.95
CA ILE A 51 8.04 4.12 4.63
C ILE A 51 7.11 5.17 5.25
N PRO A 52 6.06 5.68 4.57
CA PRO A 52 5.18 6.68 5.18
C PRO A 52 4.56 6.18 6.48
N ASP A 53 4.06 4.94 6.48
CA ASP A 53 3.46 4.31 7.66
C ASP A 53 4.46 4.04 8.78
N VAL A 54 5.64 3.53 8.44
CA VAL A 54 6.70 3.18 9.41
C VAL A 54 7.20 4.43 10.14
N ILE A 55 7.12 5.59 9.52
CA ILE A 55 7.57 6.85 10.13
C ILE A 55 6.42 7.56 10.82
N ASP A 56 5.31 7.79 10.14
CA ASP A 56 4.22 8.63 10.67
C ASP A 56 3.41 7.94 11.77
N LYS A 57 3.16 6.63 11.69
CA LYS A 57 2.40 5.91 12.74
C LYS A 57 3.09 5.94 14.10
N PRO A 58 4.41 5.62 14.24
CA PRO A 58 5.12 5.82 15.50
C PRO A 58 5.15 7.27 15.97
N LEU A 59 5.33 8.24 15.06
CA LEU A 59 5.28 9.65 15.43
C LEU A 59 3.95 10.03 16.06
N GLY A 60 2.83 9.52 15.52
CA GLY A 60 1.50 9.72 16.10
C GLY A 60 1.33 9.11 17.51
N ILE A 61 2.09 8.05 17.85
CA ILE A 61 2.11 7.45 19.19
C ILE A 61 2.94 8.30 20.16
N PHE A 62 4.16 8.72 19.75
CA PHE A 62 5.10 9.42 20.62
C PHE A 62 4.77 10.92 20.77
N ILE A 63 4.12 11.52 19.79
CA ILE A 63 3.76 12.94 19.77
C ILE A 63 2.24 13.05 19.60
N PRO A 64 1.49 13.03 20.72
CA PRO A 64 0.01 13.06 20.68
C PRO A 64 -0.60 14.23 19.91
N ALA A 65 0.15 15.32 19.71
CA ALA A 65 -0.27 16.45 18.89
C ALA A 65 -0.31 16.13 17.38
N LEU A 66 0.37 15.07 16.93
CA LEU A 66 0.41 14.60 15.54
C LEU A 66 -0.51 13.39 15.33
N VAL A 67 -1.72 13.53 15.69
CA VAL A 67 -2.66 12.52 16.15
C VAL A 67 -3.14 11.50 15.12
N TYR A 68 -2.95 11.72 13.83
CA TYR A 68 -3.55 10.79 12.86
C TYR A 68 -2.62 9.69 12.36
N GLY A 69 -1.35 9.63 12.84
CA GLY A 69 -0.36 8.74 12.22
C GLY A 69 -0.24 8.98 10.72
N ARG A 70 -0.64 10.17 10.28
CA ARG A 70 -0.53 10.69 8.92
C ARG A 70 -0.12 12.14 9.02
N THR A 71 1.15 12.39 8.82
CA THR A 71 1.73 13.72 8.95
C THR A 71 2.55 14.05 7.71
N VAL A 72 3.80 14.40 7.89
CA VAL A 72 4.66 14.89 6.81
C VAL A 72 4.89 13.82 5.74
N PHE A 73 5.04 12.54 6.13
CA PHE A 73 5.33 11.46 5.17
C PHE A 73 4.11 11.04 4.33
N HIS A 74 2.89 11.44 4.75
CA HIS A 74 1.68 11.29 3.95
C HIS A 74 1.32 12.54 3.14
N SER A 75 2.21 13.57 3.10
CA SER A 75 2.00 14.77 2.30
C SER A 75 2.68 14.71 0.94
N LEU A 76 2.15 15.45 -0.04
CA LEU A 76 2.81 15.64 -1.34
C LEU A 76 4.17 16.33 -1.20
N LEU A 77 4.41 17.06 -0.10
CA LEU A 77 5.71 17.67 0.18
C LEU A 77 6.82 16.62 0.21
N ILE A 78 6.58 15.47 0.88
CA ILE A 78 7.62 14.41 0.94
C ILE A 78 7.85 13.76 -0.43
N VAL A 79 6.81 13.61 -1.24
CA VAL A 79 6.94 13.12 -2.62
C VAL A 79 7.80 14.08 -3.45
N LEU A 80 7.55 15.39 -3.31
CA LEU A 80 8.33 16.43 -3.98
C LEU A 80 9.78 16.43 -3.54
N ILE A 81 10.03 16.38 -2.22
CA ILE A 81 11.39 16.29 -1.67
C ILE A 81 12.11 15.05 -2.17
N ALA A 82 11.46 13.89 -2.15
CA ALA A 82 12.02 12.64 -2.68
C ALA A 82 12.33 12.76 -4.18
N ALA A 83 11.45 13.37 -4.97
CA ALA A 83 11.67 13.61 -6.40
C ALA A 83 12.88 14.53 -6.63
N ILE A 84 13.02 15.62 -5.87
CA ILE A 84 14.16 16.53 -5.97
C ILE A 84 15.45 15.79 -5.59
N ILE A 85 15.47 15.03 -4.51
CA ILE A 85 16.63 14.22 -4.10
C ILE A 85 17.04 13.27 -5.22
N VAL A 86 16.07 12.57 -5.81
CA VAL A 86 16.32 11.63 -6.93
C VAL A 86 16.92 12.34 -8.13
N LEU A 87 16.36 13.48 -8.53
CA LEU A 87 16.83 14.24 -9.70
C LEU A 87 18.20 14.85 -9.49
N VAL A 88 18.49 15.37 -8.27
CA VAL A 88 19.73 16.10 -7.97
C VAL A 88 20.87 15.16 -7.58
N ILE A 89 20.60 14.16 -6.72
CA ILE A 89 21.65 13.32 -6.11
C ILE A 89 21.94 12.08 -6.95
N LEU A 90 20.88 11.39 -7.43
CA LEU A 90 21.06 10.10 -8.11
C LEU A 90 21.49 10.25 -9.57
N GLN A 91 21.32 11.44 -10.17
CA GLN A 91 21.64 11.73 -11.56
C GLN A 91 21.21 10.60 -12.52
N HIS A 92 21.86 10.43 -13.66
CA HIS A 92 21.42 9.45 -14.68
C HIS A 92 21.64 7.98 -14.28
N ARG A 93 22.59 7.70 -13.39
CA ARG A 93 23.05 6.31 -13.12
C ARG A 93 22.04 5.48 -12.33
N HIS A 94 21.28 6.10 -11.42
CA HIS A 94 20.31 5.43 -10.56
C HIS A 94 18.89 6.01 -10.68
N LEU A 95 18.64 6.82 -11.69
CA LEU A 95 17.37 7.51 -11.89
C LEU A 95 16.17 6.56 -11.91
N ARG A 96 16.32 5.38 -12.54
CA ARG A 96 15.24 4.37 -12.63
C ARG A 96 14.80 3.89 -11.23
N PHE A 97 15.75 3.61 -10.35
CA PHE A 97 15.44 3.24 -8.96
C PHE A 97 14.83 4.39 -8.17
N GLY A 98 15.34 5.60 -8.39
CA GLY A 98 14.76 6.80 -7.78
C GLY A 98 13.30 7.03 -8.18
N ILE A 99 12.97 6.87 -9.46
CA ILE A 99 11.58 6.94 -9.94
C ILE A 99 10.72 5.87 -9.29
N ALA A 100 11.24 4.64 -9.14
CA ALA A 100 10.52 3.57 -8.45
C ALA A 100 10.22 3.92 -6.99
N VAL A 101 11.19 4.49 -6.26
CA VAL A 101 11.03 4.95 -4.87
C VAL A 101 9.97 6.03 -4.77
N VAL A 102 10.07 7.09 -5.57
CA VAL A 102 9.09 8.19 -5.58
C VAL A 102 7.69 7.67 -5.93
N GLY A 103 7.62 6.79 -6.93
CA GLY A 103 6.37 6.16 -7.35
C GLY A 103 5.74 5.33 -6.23
N CYS A 104 6.53 4.58 -5.45
CA CYS A 104 6.03 3.79 -4.33
C CYS A 104 5.47 4.67 -3.20
N ILE A 105 6.16 5.76 -2.84
CA ILE A 105 5.68 6.72 -1.84
C ILE A 105 4.38 7.38 -2.32
N PHE A 106 4.31 7.78 -3.59
CA PHE A 106 3.12 8.40 -4.15
C PHE A 106 1.93 7.42 -4.21
N VAL A 107 2.15 6.19 -4.69
CA VAL A 107 1.09 5.18 -4.76
C VAL A 107 0.60 4.77 -3.37
N HIS A 108 1.48 4.73 -2.35
CA HIS A 108 1.07 4.57 -0.96
C HIS A 108 0.03 5.62 -0.55
N GLN A 109 0.30 6.92 -0.83
CA GLN A 109 -0.63 8.01 -0.51
C GLN A 109 -1.95 7.89 -1.31
N LEU A 110 -1.91 7.38 -2.54
CA LEU A 110 -3.12 7.10 -3.30
C LEU A 110 -3.93 5.97 -2.66
N LEU A 111 -3.32 4.86 -2.28
CA LEU A 111 -4.00 3.75 -1.61
C LEU A 111 -4.65 4.20 -0.29
N ASP A 112 -4.04 5.14 0.40
CA ASP A 112 -4.56 5.77 1.59
C ASP A 112 -5.63 6.85 1.33
N ALA A 113 -6.03 7.02 0.07
CA ALA A 113 -7.02 8.00 -0.35
C ALA A 113 -6.71 9.42 0.18
N MET A 114 -5.43 9.81 0.22
CA MET A 114 -4.99 11.07 0.84
C MET A 114 -5.62 12.30 0.21
N TRP A 115 -6.08 12.25 -1.04
CA TRP A 115 -6.84 13.35 -1.66
C TRP A 115 -8.15 13.69 -0.93
N GLN A 116 -8.67 12.79 -0.09
CA GLN A 116 -9.84 13.06 0.76
C GLN A 116 -9.48 13.84 2.03
N LEU A 117 -8.17 13.99 2.30
CA LEU A 117 -7.62 14.71 3.44
C LEU A 117 -6.71 15.86 2.97
N PRO A 118 -7.23 16.87 2.25
CA PRO A 118 -6.41 17.88 1.57
C PRO A 118 -5.54 18.69 2.53
N VAL A 119 -5.96 18.89 3.77
CA VAL A 119 -5.17 19.62 4.80
C VAL A 119 -3.86 18.88 5.10
N ILE A 120 -3.88 17.55 5.11
CA ILE A 120 -2.69 16.73 5.33
C ILE A 120 -1.93 16.55 4.02
N TRP A 121 -2.64 16.19 2.95
CA TRP A 121 -2.01 15.83 1.68
C TRP A 121 -1.26 17.00 1.04
N VAL A 122 -1.82 18.23 1.13
CA VAL A 122 -1.23 19.45 0.55
C VAL A 122 -0.51 20.29 1.62
N TYR A 123 -0.19 19.69 2.77
CA TYR A 123 0.62 20.35 3.79
C TYR A 123 1.94 20.90 3.19
N PRO A 124 2.42 22.09 3.55
CA PRO A 124 1.89 23.01 4.57
C PRO A 124 0.91 24.07 4.05
N LEU A 125 0.44 24.00 2.79
CA LEU A 125 -0.30 25.09 2.15
C LEU A 125 -1.68 25.35 2.77
N PHE A 126 -2.34 24.31 3.30
CA PHE A 126 -3.69 24.42 3.86
C PHE A 126 -3.72 24.49 5.40
N GLY A 127 -2.59 24.79 6.01
CA GLY A 127 -2.50 25.04 7.45
C GLY A 127 -1.88 23.91 8.25
N PRO A 128 -1.92 24.02 9.59
CA PRO A 128 -1.37 23.01 10.48
C PRO A 128 -2.20 21.72 10.42
N PHE A 129 -1.58 20.62 10.82
CA PHE A 129 -2.29 19.35 10.96
C PHE A 129 -3.43 19.48 11.98
N PRO A 130 -4.62 18.93 11.68
CA PRO A 130 -5.72 18.94 12.62
C PRO A 130 -5.36 18.06 13.83
N LEU A 131 -5.67 18.58 15.03
CA LEU A 131 -5.46 17.89 16.29
C LEU A 131 -6.75 17.13 16.66
N VAL A 132 -6.79 15.84 16.46
CA VAL A 132 -7.90 14.98 16.93
C VAL A 132 -7.30 13.73 17.54
N THR A 133 -7.62 13.46 18.79
CA THR A 133 -7.18 12.26 19.51
C THR A 133 -8.32 11.26 19.60
N PRO A 134 -8.28 10.12 18.92
CA PRO A 134 -9.09 8.98 19.31
C PRO A 134 -8.64 8.51 20.70
N PRO A 135 -9.56 8.08 21.58
CA PRO A 135 -9.25 7.71 22.96
C PRO A 135 -8.19 6.61 23.12
N ASP A 136 -8.09 5.70 22.14
CA ASP A 136 -7.07 4.65 22.06
C ASP A 136 -6.64 4.44 20.61
N TYR A 137 -5.72 5.29 20.17
CA TYR A 137 -5.20 5.26 18.80
C TYR A 137 -4.48 3.93 18.49
N THR A 138 -3.58 3.51 19.36
CA THR A 138 -2.74 2.32 19.12
C THR A 138 -3.57 1.04 19.12
N GLY A 139 -4.45 0.87 20.11
CA GLY A 139 -5.32 -0.29 20.20
C GLY A 139 -6.27 -0.36 19.02
N TYR A 140 -6.86 0.77 18.61
CA TYR A 140 -7.75 0.82 17.46
C TYR A 140 -7.07 0.37 16.16
N TYR A 141 -5.86 0.88 15.86
CA TYR A 141 -5.13 0.51 14.65
C TYR A 141 -4.71 -0.94 14.64
N LEU A 142 -4.09 -1.42 15.74
CA LEU A 142 -3.64 -2.79 15.85
C LEU A 142 -4.83 -3.76 15.74
N TRP A 143 -5.93 -3.44 16.40
CA TRP A 143 -7.15 -4.24 16.33
C TRP A 143 -7.71 -4.29 14.90
N SER A 144 -7.83 -3.13 14.24
CA SER A 144 -8.32 -3.05 12.88
C SER A 144 -7.46 -3.82 11.89
N GLU A 145 -6.12 -3.75 12.02
CA GLU A 145 -5.17 -4.51 11.20
C GLU A 145 -5.40 -6.02 11.34
N ILE A 146 -5.48 -6.50 12.60
CA ILE A 146 -5.60 -7.94 12.89
C ILE A 146 -6.99 -8.48 12.49
N THR A 147 -8.03 -7.68 12.64
CA THR A 147 -9.41 -8.12 12.39
C THR A 147 -9.89 -7.93 10.95
N THR A 148 -9.08 -7.36 10.06
CA THR A 148 -9.44 -7.14 8.67
C THR A 148 -8.98 -8.32 7.79
N PRO A 149 -9.89 -9.20 7.31
CA PRO A 149 -9.49 -10.42 6.58
C PRO A 149 -8.73 -10.16 5.28
N SER A 150 -8.99 -9.04 4.58
CA SER A 150 -8.26 -8.69 3.35
C SER A 150 -6.75 -8.56 3.58
N GLU A 151 -6.34 -8.08 4.74
CA GLU A 151 -4.92 -7.95 5.07
C GLU A 151 -4.21 -9.30 5.13
N TRP A 152 -4.85 -10.30 5.75
CA TRP A 152 -4.30 -11.66 5.79
C TRP A 152 -4.22 -12.30 4.41
N VAL A 153 -5.21 -12.03 3.53
CA VAL A 153 -5.16 -12.48 2.12
C VAL A 153 -4.01 -11.81 1.38
N PHE A 154 -3.81 -10.50 1.57
CA PHE A 154 -2.67 -9.76 0.98
C PHE A 154 -1.33 -10.24 1.53
N LEU A 155 -1.22 -10.52 2.84
CA LEU A 155 -0.01 -11.08 3.42
C LEU A 155 0.30 -12.46 2.81
N MET A 156 -0.68 -13.35 2.75
CA MET A 156 -0.52 -14.68 2.15
C MET A 156 -0.09 -14.56 0.68
N ALA A 157 -0.73 -13.70 -0.09
CA ALA A 157 -0.38 -13.46 -1.48
C ALA A 157 1.06 -12.95 -1.63
N THR A 158 1.45 -11.99 -0.79
CA THR A 158 2.82 -11.47 -0.77
C THR A 158 3.83 -12.57 -0.48
N MET A 159 3.60 -13.39 0.55
CA MET A 159 4.51 -14.50 0.91
C MET A 159 4.66 -15.51 -0.22
N VAL A 160 3.55 -15.89 -0.85
CA VAL A 160 3.53 -16.87 -1.95
C VAL A 160 4.24 -16.30 -3.19
N MET A 161 4.00 -15.04 -3.53
CA MET A 161 4.65 -14.36 -4.66
C MET A 161 6.14 -14.13 -4.40
N VAL A 162 6.54 -13.66 -3.22
CA VAL A 162 7.95 -13.48 -2.83
C VAL A 162 8.69 -14.81 -2.89
N ASN A 163 8.11 -15.87 -2.33
CA ASN A 163 8.69 -17.20 -2.44
C ASN A 163 8.93 -17.58 -3.92
N ARG A 164 7.97 -17.34 -4.80
CA ARG A 164 8.10 -17.63 -6.23
C ARG A 164 9.18 -16.79 -6.92
N VAL A 165 9.29 -15.51 -6.57
CA VAL A 165 10.30 -14.59 -7.14
C VAL A 165 11.71 -15.02 -6.80
N PHE A 166 11.94 -15.43 -5.54
CA PHE A 166 13.28 -15.70 -5.02
C PHE A 166 13.65 -17.19 -4.98
N SER A 167 12.73 -18.10 -5.34
CA SER A 167 13.06 -19.51 -5.50
C SER A 167 13.86 -19.71 -6.78
N THR A 168 15.14 -20.03 -6.64
CA THR A 168 16.06 -20.24 -7.77
C THR A 168 16.09 -21.72 -8.19
N GLY A 169 15.87 -21.99 -9.47
CA GLY A 169 16.31 -23.21 -10.15
C GLY A 169 15.53 -24.51 -9.89
N HIS A 170 14.74 -24.61 -8.84
CA HIS A 170 13.92 -25.78 -8.55
C HIS A 170 12.44 -25.48 -8.84
N GLY A 171 11.74 -26.44 -9.43
CA GLY A 171 10.29 -26.36 -9.58
C GLY A 171 9.60 -26.06 -8.24
N MET A 172 8.48 -25.36 -8.27
CA MET A 172 7.71 -25.09 -7.05
C MET A 172 7.24 -26.42 -6.44
N PRO A 173 7.53 -26.70 -5.14
CA PRO A 173 6.98 -27.88 -4.47
C PRO A 173 5.45 -27.92 -4.55
N ASP A 174 4.84 -29.11 -4.63
CA ASP A 174 3.39 -29.28 -4.82
C ASP A 174 2.54 -28.50 -3.83
N ARG A 175 2.97 -28.44 -2.56
CA ARG A 175 2.30 -27.65 -1.52
C ARG A 175 2.24 -26.15 -1.84
N TRP A 176 3.30 -25.58 -2.40
CA TRP A 176 3.35 -24.19 -2.80
C TRP A 176 2.53 -23.91 -4.05
N TYR A 177 2.49 -24.90 -4.97
CA TYR A 177 1.64 -24.82 -6.15
C TYR A 177 0.16 -24.85 -5.80
N SER A 178 -0.24 -25.66 -4.82
CA SER A 178 -1.60 -25.68 -4.29
C SER A 178 -1.95 -24.35 -3.60
N LEU A 179 -1.04 -23.81 -2.76
CA LEU A 179 -1.22 -22.49 -2.15
C LEU A 179 -1.32 -21.37 -3.20
N TRP A 180 -0.52 -21.44 -4.26
CA TRP A 180 -0.58 -20.49 -5.38
C TRP A 180 -1.98 -20.46 -6.01
N LYS A 181 -2.56 -21.61 -6.33
CA LYS A 181 -3.92 -21.69 -6.90
C LYS A 181 -4.99 -21.17 -5.93
N VAL A 182 -4.92 -21.58 -4.67
CA VAL A 182 -5.85 -21.12 -3.63
C VAL A 182 -5.76 -19.61 -3.47
N THR A 183 -4.55 -19.05 -3.45
CA THR A 183 -4.33 -17.60 -3.33
C THR A 183 -4.96 -16.84 -4.50
N ILE A 184 -4.80 -17.33 -5.74
CA ILE A 184 -5.44 -16.71 -6.91
C ILE A 184 -6.96 -16.67 -6.75
N VAL A 185 -7.57 -17.79 -6.36
CA VAL A 185 -9.02 -17.88 -6.18
C VAL A 185 -9.49 -16.92 -5.09
N LEU A 186 -8.79 -16.88 -3.95
CA LEU A 186 -9.12 -15.98 -2.84
C LEU A 186 -8.99 -14.51 -3.23
N LEU A 187 -7.90 -14.13 -3.91
CA LEU A 187 -7.71 -12.76 -4.39
C LEU A 187 -8.79 -12.36 -5.41
N ALA A 188 -9.10 -13.24 -6.36
CA ALA A 188 -10.12 -12.96 -7.36
C ALA A 188 -11.51 -12.83 -6.72
N ALA A 189 -11.91 -13.75 -5.84
CA ALA A 189 -13.16 -13.70 -5.13
C ALA A 189 -13.26 -12.44 -4.25
N MET A 190 -12.24 -12.15 -3.45
CA MET A 190 -12.17 -10.96 -2.62
C MET A 190 -12.24 -9.69 -3.49
N GLY A 191 -11.50 -9.64 -4.57
CA GLY A 191 -11.49 -8.49 -5.48
C GLY A 191 -12.85 -8.22 -6.09
N ILE A 192 -13.57 -9.25 -6.55
CA ILE A 192 -14.92 -9.12 -7.09
C ILE A 192 -15.91 -8.65 -6.01
N ILE A 193 -15.85 -9.23 -4.81
CA ILE A 193 -16.73 -8.86 -3.70
C ILE A 193 -16.50 -7.40 -3.29
N LEU A 194 -15.23 -6.97 -3.11
CA LEU A 194 -14.90 -5.61 -2.72
C LEU A 194 -15.26 -4.60 -3.81
N ALA A 195 -14.96 -4.88 -5.07
CA ALA A 195 -15.36 -4.01 -6.18
C ALA A 195 -16.88 -3.91 -6.33
N GLY A 196 -17.60 -5.02 -6.23
CA GLY A 196 -19.06 -5.05 -6.27
C GLY A 196 -19.69 -4.30 -5.09
N ALA A 197 -19.15 -4.46 -3.88
CA ALA A 197 -19.57 -3.72 -2.70
C ALA A 197 -19.39 -2.21 -2.87
N ALA A 198 -18.21 -1.79 -3.35
CA ALA A 198 -17.93 -0.39 -3.61
C ALA A 198 -18.89 0.22 -4.65
N LEU A 199 -19.18 -0.49 -5.73
CA LEU A 199 -20.11 -0.05 -6.78
C LEU A 199 -21.56 0.02 -6.32
N SER A 200 -21.98 -0.89 -5.42
CA SER A 200 -23.34 -0.91 -4.85
C SER A 200 -23.53 0.05 -3.67
N GLY A 201 -22.46 0.72 -3.22
CA GLY A 201 -22.46 1.55 -2.01
C GLY A 201 -22.58 0.75 -0.70
N ALA A 202 -22.41 -0.57 -0.77
CA ALA A 202 -22.37 -1.44 0.40
C ALA A 202 -20.96 -1.42 1.01
N TYR A 203 -20.78 -0.66 2.07
CA TYR A 203 -19.53 -0.62 2.83
C TYR A 203 -19.61 -1.62 4.00
N ASN A 204 -18.49 -1.87 4.68
CA ASN A 204 -18.38 -2.83 5.78
C ASN A 204 -18.61 -4.28 5.35
N THR A 205 -17.91 -4.70 4.31
CA THR A 205 -17.91 -6.10 3.88
C THR A 205 -17.14 -6.98 4.88
N PHE A 206 -17.39 -8.29 4.84
CA PHE A 206 -16.61 -9.25 5.63
C PHE A 206 -15.10 -9.09 5.44
N PHE A 207 -14.64 -8.83 4.21
CA PHE A 207 -13.21 -8.69 3.93
C PHE A 207 -12.61 -7.36 4.36
N ALA A 208 -13.43 -6.33 4.49
CA ALA A 208 -12.99 -4.96 4.74
C ALA A 208 -13.98 -4.20 5.66
N PRO A 209 -14.13 -4.64 6.91
CA PRO A 209 -15.12 -4.08 7.83
C PRO A 209 -14.84 -2.63 8.21
N SER A 210 -13.59 -2.20 8.09
CA SER A 210 -13.14 -0.85 8.47
C SER A 210 -12.84 0.07 7.28
N TYR A 211 -13.06 -0.39 6.04
CA TYR A 211 -12.73 0.40 4.85
C TYR A 211 -13.87 1.35 4.46
N SER A 212 -13.50 2.51 3.94
CA SER A 212 -14.44 3.39 3.24
C SER A 212 -14.77 2.83 1.85
N GLY A 213 -15.77 3.39 1.18
CA GLY A 213 -16.11 2.98 -0.17
C GLY A 213 -14.96 3.11 -1.17
N VAL A 214 -14.14 4.15 -1.04
CA VAL A 214 -12.96 4.37 -1.90
C VAL A 214 -11.87 3.35 -1.60
N THR A 215 -11.52 3.14 -0.35
CA THR A 215 -10.50 2.15 0.04
C THR A 215 -10.96 0.72 -0.24
N THR A 216 -12.26 0.43 -0.11
CA THR A 216 -12.86 -0.85 -0.52
C THR A 216 -12.68 -1.08 -2.03
N CYS A 217 -12.94 -0.06 -2.85
CA CYS A 217 -12.74 -0.13 -4.29
C CYS A 217 -11.27 -0.38 -4.64
N MET A 218 -10.36 0.35 -4.03
CA MET A 218 -8.92 0.21 -4.25
C MET A 218 -8.39 -1.15 -3.82
N ALA A 219 -8.83 -1.67 -2.67
CA ALA A 219 -8.48 -3.01 -2.23
C ALA A 219 -8.99 -4.07 -3.21
N GLY A 220 -10.20 -3.89 -3.75
CA GLY A 220 -10.75 -4.74 -4.79
C GLY A 220 -9.90 -4.75 -6.07
N ILE A 221 -9.54 -3.56 -6.57
CA ILE A 221 -8.66 -3.41 -7.74
C ILE A 221 -7.29 -4.04 -7.48
N LEU A 222 -6.70 -3.79 -6.33
CA LEU A 222 -5.40 -4.35 -5.95
C LEU A 222 -5.43 -5.88 -5.90
N ALA A 223 -6.49 -6.46 -5.35
CA ALA A 223 -6.67 -7.91 -5.29
C ALA A 223 -6.81 -8.52 -6.69
N LEU A 224 -7.60 -7.90 -7.58
CA LEU A 224 -7.75 -8.34 -8.97
C LEU A 224 -6.43 -8.21 -9.75
N ALA A 225 -5.69 -7.13 -9.55
CA ALA A 225 -4.38 -6.94 -10.16
C ALA A 225 -3.38 -8.02 -9.71
N ALA A 226 -3.32 -8.32 -8.42
CA ALA A 226 -2.47 -9.37 -7.88
C ALA A 226 -2.86 -10.75 -8.42
N ALA A 227 -4.15 -11.08 -8.47
CA ALA A 227 -4.64 -12.32 -9.07
C ALA A 227 -4.25 -12.41 -10.56
N GLY A 228 -4.39 -11.31 -11.31
CA GLY A 228 -4.01 -11.23 -12.73
C GLY A 228 -2.51 -11.47 -12.95
N VAL A 229 -1.66 -10.85 -12.16
CA VAL A 229 -0.20 -11.07 -12.18
C VAL A 229 0.12 -12.54 -11.88
N MET A 230 -0.49 -13.12 -10.86
CA MET A 230 -0.28 -14.52 -10.51
C MET A 230 -0.76 -15.49 -11.60
N LEU A 231 -1.88 -15.22 -12.26
CA LEU A 231 -2.40 -16.00 -13.38
C LEU A 231 -1.47 -15.96 -14.60
N GLN A 232 -0.88 -14.80 -14.87
CA GLN A 232 -0.01 -14.60 -16.03
C GLN A 232 1.47 -14.80 -15.71
N TRP A 233 1.81 -15.31 -14.53
CA TRP A 233 3.19 -15.43 -14.05
C TRP A 233 4.14 -16.09 -15.03
N HIS A 234 3.68 -17.16 -15.68
CA HIS A 234 4.47 -17.89 -16.67
C HIS A 234 4.81 -17.09 -17.93
N ARG A 235 4.02 -16.04 -18.22
CA ARG A 235 4.27 -15.12 -19.35
C ARG A 235 5.16 -13.95 -18.96
N LEU A 236 5.04 -13.50 -17.72
CA LEU A 236 5.76 -12.33 -17.24
C LEU A 236 7.25 -12.62 -17.02
N LYS A 237 7.60 -13.89 -16.66
CA LYS A 237 8.97 -14.32 -16.29
C LYS A 237 9.78 -13.16 -15.70
N PRO A 238 9.31 -12.55 -14.58
CA PRO A 238 9.87 -11.32 -14.10
C PRO A 238 11.34 -11.56 -13.77
N CYS A 239 12.21 -10.86 -14.48
CA CYS A 239 13.64 -10.84 -14.23
C CYS A 239 14.40 -12.17 -14.46
N ASP A 240 13.98 -13.02 -15.39
CA ASP A 240 14.85 -14.09 -15.85
C ASP A 240 16.05 -13.43 -16.56
N ASN A 241 17.19 -13.39 -15.87
CA ASN A 241 18.45 -13.06 -16.51
C ASN A 241 18.78 -14.20 -17.48
N GLU A 242 18.48 -14.01 -18.75
CA GLU A 242 19.22 -14.69 -19.79
C GLU A 242 20.62 -14.05 -19.84
N ASN A 243 21.52 -14.48 -18.93
CA ASN A 243 22.97 -14.37 -19.05
C ASN A 243 23.62 -15.34 -18.05
#